data_71dc3ff5688e8d0e1d387f2f7cced9d7
#
_entry.id   71dc3ff5688e8d0e1d387f2f7cced9d7
#
_cell.length_a   1.000
_cell.length_b   1.000
_cell.length_c   1.000
_cell.angle_alpha   90.00
_cell.angle_beta   90.00
_cell.angle_gamma   90.00
#
_symmetry.space_group_name_H-M   'P 1'
#
loop_
_entity.id
_entity.type
_entity.pdbx_description
1 polymer ?
#
loop_
_entity_poly.entity_id
_entity_poly.type
_entity_poly.pdbx_seq_one_letter_code
_entity_poly.pdbx_strand_id
1 'polypeptide(L)'
;MAPARARPRVARVLVGALAVVLLVGLTANAAYADPSISEIERRINAVWAGAEPLIEKYNRVHEKYERNKAKQAELLKEVRPFQRQVDLARLRTGFIAAQIYRGGNASALSGILSSGSPKVLADQLTFLEYTARQQHRQLAGVTEMMREYDEKRAPVDALVAELAKQDADLAARRKVIMDKLDELGQLRLAAYGTTNGTGAYRPWPCPAPDEYLPTKGWKAGQFACQQAGDDYDMGAAGPSAWDCSGLTMAAWQQAGVSLPHNAEDQRHAITSVKRVDLRVGDLVFYYSDLHHVAIYVGNGKVMHAPTWTDKVRMRVLEDVGPVHSYGRPG
;
A
#
# COMPACT_ATOMS: atom_id res chain seq x y z
N MET A 1 -78.43 37.37 -4.04
CA MET A 1 -79.26 36.19 -4.37
C MET A 1 -78.59 34.94 -3.80
N ALA A 2 -79.37 34.20 -3.03
CA ALA A 2 -78.95 33.31 -1.99
C ALA A 2 -78.49 31.89 -2.50
N PRO A 3 -77.91 31.13 -1.60
CA PRO A 3 -77.07 29.92 -1.98
C PRO A 3 -77.86 28.61 -1.93
N ALA A 4 -77.37 27.60 -2.65
CA ALA A 4 -77.88 26.25 -2.54
C ALA A 4 -77.00 25.41 -1.63
N ARG A 5 -77.59 24.89 -0.55
CA ARG A 5 -77.08 23.94 0.41
C ARG A 5 -77.04 22.55 -0.23
N ALA A 6 -75.89 21.88 -0.14
CA ALA A 6 -75.79 20.41 -0.39
C ALA A 6 -75.52 19.73 0.98
N ARG A 7 -76.37 18.74 1.29
CA ARG A 7 -76.39 17.94 2.52
C ARG A 7 -75.43 16.73 2.39
N PRO A 8 -74.96 16.17 3.50
CA PRO A 8 -73.92 15.14 3.56
C PRO A 8 -74.46 13.74 3.31
N ARG A 9 -73.74 12.94 2.60
CA ARG A 9 -73.89 11.46 2.55
C ARG A 9 -72.87 10.83 3.46
N VAL A 10 -73.26 10.67 4.71
CA VAL A 10 -72.63 9.78 5.69
C VAL A 10 -73.50 8.55 5.79
N ALA A 11 -73.09 7.44 5.29
CA ALA A 11 -73.51 6.07 5.63
C ALA A 11 -73.11 5.10 4.52
N ARG A 12 -72.00 4.42 4.66
CA ARG A 12 -71.70 3.11 4.08
C ARG A 12 -70.21 2.81 4.05
N VAL A 13 -69.55 2.97 5.18
CA VAL A 13 -68.12 2.52 5.33
C VAL A 13 -67.94 1.89 6.73
N LEU A 14 -68.81 1.01 7.14
CA LEU A 14 -68.67 0.31 8.46
C LEU A 14 -68.87 -1.20 8.41
N VAL A 15 -68.76 -1.84 7.23
CA VAL A 15 -68.85 -3.32 7.13
C VAL A 15 -67.55 -3.93 6.48
N GLY A 16 -66.61 -3.11 6.04
CA GLY A 16 -65.38 -3.63 5.45
C GLY A 16 -64.17 -3.75 6.36
N ALA A 17 -64.27 -3.29 7.62
CA ALA A 17 -63.08 -3.21 8.51
C ALA A 17 -62.89 -4.41 9.45
N LEU A 18 -63.81 -5.38 9.47
CA LEU A 18 -63.71 -6.57 10.41
C LEU A 18 -63.18 -7.84 9.74
N ALA A 19 -63.01 -7.85 8.42
CA ALA A 19 -62.45 -9.04 7.71
C ALA A 19 -60.96 -8.96 7.44
N VAL A 20 -60.30 -7.81 7.67
CA VAL A 20 -58.85 -7.64 7.43
C VAL A 20 -58.00 -7.90 8.68
N VAL A 21 -58.61 -7.94 9.88
CA VAL A 21 -57.86 -8.12 11.14
C VAL A 21 -57.64 -9.60 11.48
N LEU A 22 -58.31 -10.56 10.79
CA LEU A 22 -58.15 -11.97 11.04
C LEU A 22 -57.20 -12.70 10.07
N LEU A 23 -56.56 -11.96 9.09
CA LEU A 23 -55.57 -12.52 8.14
C LEU A 23 -54.14 -12.08 8.44
N VAL A 24 -53.91 -11.24 9.45
CA VAL A 24 -52.55 -10.80 9.86
C VAL A 24 -52.00 -11.67 11.03
N GLY A 25 -52.77 -12.63 11.53
CA GLY A 25 -52.39 -13.50 12.65
C GLY A 25 -51.68 -14.80 12.27
N LEU A 26 -51.42 -15.05 10.98
CA LEU A 26 -50.70 -16.25 10.51
C LEU A 26 -49.48 -15.91 9.65
N THR A 27 -48.80 -14.79 9.91
CA THR A 27 -47.40 -14.79 9.57
C THR A 27 -46.70 -15.72 10.50
N ALA A 28 -46.52 -16.95 10.03
CA ALA A 28 -45.62 -17.90 10.62
C ALA A 28 -44.37 -17.13 11.07
N ASN A 29 -44.06 -17.17 12.37
CA ASN A 29 -42.70 -17.05 12.82
C ASN A 29 -41.93 -18.08 11.98
N ALA A 30 -41.40 -17.68 10.85
CA ALA A 30 -40.25 -18.37 10.30
C ALA A 30 -39.24 -18.29 11.44
N ALA A 31 -39.20 -19.32 12.26
CA ALA A 31 -38.10 -19.52 13.16
C ALA A 31 -36.87 -19.43 12.28
N TYR A 32 -36.13 -18.32 12.38
CA TYR A 32 -34.79 -18.24 11.82
C TYR A 32 -34.03 -19.32 12.58
N ALA A 33 -34.02 -20.53 12.01
CA ALA A 33 -33.14 -21.57 12.50
C ALA A 33 -31.73 -20.96 12.42
N ASP A 34 -31.04 -20.97 13.54
CA ASP A 34 -29.64 -20.55 13.57
C ASP A 34 -28.90 -21.26 12.44
N PRO A 35 -28.11 -20.54 11.62
CA PRO A 35 -27.44 -21.12 10.48
C PRO A 35 -26.58 -22.30 10.94
N SER A 36 -26.66 -23.41 10.23
CA SER A 36 -25.85 -24.60 10.54
C SER A 36 -24.36 -24.27 10.46
N ILE A 37 -23.52 -24.99 11.18
CA ILE A 37 -22.06 -24.84 11.14
C ILE A 37 -21.57 -24.91 9.69
N SER A 38 -22.10 -25.80 8.86
CA SER A 38 -21.74 -25.94 7.45
C SER A 38 -22.12 -24.71 6.61
N GLU A 39 -23.21 -24.03 6.95
CA GLU A 39 -23.59 -22.76 6.30
C GLU A 39 -22.63 -21.62 6.70
N ILE A 40 -22.30 -21.56 7.99
CA ILE A 40 -21.35 -20.56 8.50
C ILE A 40 -19.96 -20.80 7.87
N GLU A 41 -19.49 -22.02 7.76
CA GLU A 41 -18.24 -22.39 7.08
C GLU A 41 -18.22 -21.92 5.63
N ARG A 42 -19.32 -22.11 4.90
CA ARG A 42 -19.41 -21.59 3.52
C ARG A 42 -19.31 -20.08 3.46
N ARG A 43 -19.92 -19.36 4.41
CA ARG A 43 -19.81 -17.89 4.50
C ARG A 43 -18.38 -17.46 4.87
N ILE A 44 -17.74 -18.13 5.82
CA ILE A 44 -16.35 -17.90 6.18
C ILE A 44 -15.44 -18.00 4.94
N ASN A 45 -15.58 -19.09 4.18
CA ASN A 45 -14.80 -19.32 2.98
C ASN A 45 -15.09 -18.28 1.89
N ALA A 46 -16.34 -17.83 1.74
CA ALA A 46 -16.71 -16.79 0.79
C ALA A 46 -16.15 -15.40 1.16
N VAL A 47 -16.20 -15.03 2.45
CA VAL A 47 -15.61 -13.77 2.94
C VAL A 47 -14.10 -13.79 2.74
N TRP A 48 -13.45 -14.92 3.07
CA TRP A 48 -12.01 -15.08 2.90
C TRP A 48 -11.59 -15.00 1.43
N ALA A 49 -12.25 -15.73 0.54
CA ALA A 49 -11.98 -15.68 -0.91
C ALA A 49 -12.14 -14.25 -1.49
N GLY A 50 -12.94 -13.40 -0.87
CA GLY A 50 -13.05 -11.99 -1.22
C GLY A 50 -12.02 -11.09 -0.54
N ALA A 51 -11.43 -11.49 0.58
CA ALA A 51 -10.45 -10.70 1.32
C ALA A 51 -9.01 -10.90 0.80
N GLU A 52 -8.62 -12.13 0.52
CA GLU A 52 -7.25 -12.50 0.14
C GLU A 52 -6.75 -11.77 -1.14
N PRO A 53 -7.54 -11.67 -2.24
CA PRO A 53 -7.13 -10.88 -3.40
C PRO A 53 -6.96 -9.39 -3.09
N LEU A 54 -7.69 -8.85 -2.10
CA LEU A 54 -7.53 -7.46 -1.67
C LEU A 54 -6.25 -7.26 -0.88
N ILE A 55 -5.88 -8.25 -0.06
CA ILE A 55 -4.61 -8.26 0.70
C ILE A 55 -3.43 -8.25 -0.28
N GLU A 56 -3.45 -9.10 -1.30
CA GLU A 56 -2.41 -9.14 -2.31
C GLU A 56 -2.29 -7.81 -3.10
N LYS A 57 -3.43 -7.19 -3.43
CA LYS A 57 -3.43 -5.84 -4.05
C LYS A 57 -2.92 -4.77 -3.10
N TYR A 58 -3.19 -4.87 -1.80
CA TYR A 58 -2.63 -3.98 -0.79
C TYR A 58 -1.11 -4.13 -0.72
N ASN A 59 -0.59 -5.36 -0.63
CA ASN A 59 0.85 -5.66 -0.57
C ASN A 59 1.60 -5.06 -1.77
N ARG A 60 1.06 -5.20 -2.99
CA ARG A 60 1.64 -4.60 -4.20
C ARG A 60 1.74 -3.08 -4.12
N VAL A 61 0.69 -2.39 -3.67
CA VAL A 61 0.70 -0.93 -3.52
C VAL A 61 1.64 -0.52 -2.40
N HIS A 62 1.65 -1.26 -1.29
CA HIS A 62 2.54 -1.00 -0.14
C HIS A 62 4.02 -1.14 -0.52
N GLU A 63 4.38 -2.17 -1.25
CA GLU A 63 5.75 -2.36 -1.75
C GLU A 63 6.17 -1.21 -2.71
N LYS A 64 5.27 -0.77 -3.61
CA LYS A 64 5.51 0.39 -4.46
C LYS A 64 5.69 1.67 -3.64
N TYR A 65 4.90 1.85 -2.59
CA TYR A 65 5.01 2.98 -1.66
C TYR A 65 6.38 3.00 -0.97
N GLU A 66 6.84 1.88 -0.43
CA GLU A 66 8.14 1.80 0.24
C GLU A 66 9.31 2.02 -0.74
N ARG A 67 9.24 1.50 -1.97
CA ARG A 67 10.23 1.81 -3.02
C ARG A 67 10.26 3.30 -3.37
N ASN A 68 9.11 3.93 -3.51
CA ASN A 68 9.00 5.35 -3.80
C ASN A 68 9.52 6.22 -2.66
N LYS A 69 9.27 5.81 -1.42
CA LYS A 69 9.78 6.47 -0.21
C LYS A 69 11.31 6.39 -0.10
N ALA A 70 11.88 5.23 -0.41
CA ALA A 70 13.32 5.07 -0.49
C ALA A 70 13.94 5.96 -1.59
N LYS A 71 13.32 6.00 -2.79
CA LYS A 71 13.72 6.88 -3.89
C LYS A 71 13.63 8.36 -3.51
N GLN A 72 12.57 8.76 -2.81
CA GLN A 72 12.43 10.14 -2.30
C GLN A 72 13.59 10.50 -1.37
N ALA A 73 13.94 9.61 -0.44
CA ALA A 73 15.03 9.83 0.49
C ALA A 73 16.38 10.00 -0.22
N GLU A 74 16.62 9.29 -1.31
CA GLU A 74 17.83 9.43 -2.13
C GLU A 74 17.85 10.75 -2.89
N LEU A 75 16.78 11.10 -3.58
CA LEU A 75 16.66 12.38 -4.28
C LEU A 75 16.83 13.59 -3.36
N LEU A 76 16.30 13.50 -2.13
CA LEU A 76 16.48 14.56 -1.14
C LEU A 76 17.95 14.77 -0.74
N LYS A 77 18.78 13.73 -0.74
CA LYS A 77 20.23 13.89 -0.49
C LYS A 77 20.90 14.71 -1.60
N GLU A 78 20.47 14.51 -2.84
CA GLU A 78 20.99 15.26 -3.99
C GLU A 78 20.53 16.73 -3.97
N VAL A 79 19.29 17.00 -3.58
CA VAL A 79 18.68 18.35 -3.58
C VAL A 79 19.18 19.22 -2.42
N ARG A 80 19.46 18.65 -1.24
CA ARG A 80 19.87 19.39 -0.04
C ARG A 80 21.05 20.35 -0.22
N PRO A 81 22.16 20.00 -0.93
CA PRO A 81 23.25 20.95 -1.17
C PRO A 81 22.81 22.17 -1.95
N PHE A 82 21.99 21.99 -2.98
CA PHE A 82 21.46 23.08 -3.82
C PHE A 82 20.52 23.99 -3.01
N GLN A 83 19.66 23.43 -2.19
CA GLN A 83 18.79 24.19 -1.30
C GLN A 83 19.59 25.14 -0.42
N ARG A 84 20.65 24.65 0.22
CA ARG A 84 21.53 25.47 1.06
C ARG A 84 22.18 26.62 0.26
N GLN A 85 22.59 26.36 -0.97
CA GLN A 85 23.18 27.39 -1.84
C GLN A 85 22.14 28.45 -2.20
N VAL A 86 20.93 28.06 -2.56
CA VAL A 86 19.81 28.96 -2.87
C VAL A 86 19.44 29.80 -1.66
N ASP A 87 19.37 29.22 -0.47
CA ASP A 87 19.05 29.94 0.77
C ASP A 87 20.11 31.00 1.08
N LEU A 88 21.38 30.67 0.94
CA LEU A 88 22.50 31.65 1.09
C LEU A 88 22.45 32.75 0.03
N ALA A 89 22.12 32.40 -1.22
CA ALA A 89 21.99 33.37 -2.31
C ALA A 89 20.82 34.33 -2.06
N ARG A 90 19.66 33.81 -1.60
CA ARG A 90 18.50 34.62 -1.21
C ARG A 90 18.80 35.58 -0.07
N LEU A 91 19.55 35.13 0.97
CA LEU A 91 19.97 36.01 2.06
C LEU A 91 20.86 37.13 1.56
N ARG A 92 21.85 36.84 0.69
CA ARG A 92 22.73 37.86 0.09
C ARG A 92 21.97 38.89 -0.76
N THR A 93 21.03 38.38 -1.60
CA THR A 93 20.20 39.23 -2.46
C THR A 93 19.28 40.11 -1.62
N GLY A 94 18.67 39.54 -0.55
CA GLY A 94 17.84 40.29 0.39
C GLY A 94 18.60 41.41 1.10
N PHE A 95 19.88 41.20 1.49
CA PHE A 95 20.74 42.21 2.05
C PHE A 95 21.05 43.35 1.06
N ILE A 96 21.37 43.01 -0.18
CA ILE A 96 21.62 44.01 -1.27
C ILE A 96 20.36 44.83 -1.52
N ALA A 97 19.21 44.20 -1.65
CA ALA A 97 17.93 44.88 -1.84
C ALA A 97 17.59 45.83 -0.70
N ALA A 98 17.80 45.40 0.56
CA ALA A 98 17.60 46.27 1.72
C ALA A 98 18.55 47.44 1.78
N GLN A 99 19.81 47.29 1.32
CA GLN A 99 20.79 48.37 1.24
C GLN A 99 20.39 49.41 0.16
N ILE A 100 19.94 48.96 -0.99
CA ILE A 100 19.43 49.81 -2.08
C ILE A 100 18.19 50.58 -1.59
N TYR A 101 17.26 49.93 -0.95
CA TYR A 101 16.02 50.54 -0.43
C TYR A 101 16.29 51.64 0.63
N ARG A 102 17.29 51.45 1.49
CA ARG A 102 17.68 52.43 2.51
C ARG A 102 18.41 53.63 1.95
N GLY A 103 18.43 53.83 0.66
CA GLY A 103 19.00 55.05 0.01
C GLY A 103 20.49 54.97 -0.31
N GLY A 104 21.10 53.78 -0.30
CA GLY A 104 22.51 53.57 -0.61
C GLY A 104 22.98 54.11 -1.97
N ASN A 105 22.07 54.28 -2.94
CA ASN A 105 22.37 54.82 -4.25
C ASN A 105 22.02 56.31 -4.39
N ALA A 106 21.11 56.85 -3.58
CA ALA A 106 20.70 58.27 -3.66
C ALA A 106 21.78 59.21 -3.19
N SER A 107 22.54 58.83 -2.15
CA SER A 107 23.70 59.60 -1.67
C SER A 107 24.87 59.58 -2.66
N ALA A 108 25.11 58.44 -3.34
CA ALA A 108 26.11 58.32 -4.40
C ALA A 108 25.77 59.18 -5.63
N LEU A 109 24.50 59.14 -6.07
CA LEU A 109 23.99 59.98 -7.17
C LEU A 109 24.07 61.47 -6.83
N SER A 110 23.73 61.89 -5.62
CA SER A 110 23.87 63.27 -5.16
C SER A 110 25.32 63.74 -5.15
N GLY A 111 26.27 62.88 -4.69
CA GLY A 111 27.70 63.15 -4.73
C GLY A 111 28.23 63.27 -6.17
N ILE A 112 27.72 62.52 -7.12
CA ILE A 112 28.10 62.53 -8.54
C ILE A 112 27.61 63.80 -9.18
N LEU A 113 26.40 64.24 -8.95
CA LEU A 113 25.82 65.45 -9.52
C LEU A 113 26.45 66.75 -8.97
N SER A 114 27.09 66.68 -7.80
CA SER A 114 27.77 67.80 -7.17
C SER A 114 29.24 67.93 -7.58
N SER A 115 29.79 67.01 -8.36
CA SER A 115 31.18 67.07 -8.85
C SER A 115 31.33 68.06 -10.01
N GLY A 116 31.94 69.17 -9.77
CA GLY A 116 32.09 70.26 -10.75
C GLY A 116 33.09 69.98 -11.92
N SER A 117 33.56 68.76 -12.16
CA SER A 117 34.52 68.42 -13.22
C SER A 117 33.99 67.34 -14.14
N PRO A 118 33.99 67.58 -15.51
CA PRO A 118 33.54 66.57 -16.50
C PRO A 118 34.31 65.25 -16.44
N LYS A 119 35.58 65.30 -16.11
CA LYS A 119 36.41 64.07 -15.98
C LYS A 119 36.00 63.23 -14.78
N VAL A 120 35.79 63.86 -13.64
CA VAL A 120 35.33 63.16 -12.42
C VAL A 120 33.93 62.54 -12.65
N LEU A 121 33.06 63.25 -13.38
CA LEU A 121 31.77 62.73 -13.76
C LEU A 121 31.88 61.47 -14.63
N ALA A 122 32.75 61.46 -15.65
CA ALA A 122 32.96 60.30 -16.52
C ALA A 122 33.51 59.09 -15.75
N ASP A 123 34.47 59.29 -14.85
CA ASP A 123 35.06 58.25 -14.04
C ASP A 123 34.00 57.65 -13.07
N GLN A 124 33.16 58.48 -12.49
CA GLN A 124 32.07 58.06 -11.61
C GLN A 124 30.97 57.30 -12.36
N LEU A 125 30.60 57.71 -13.56
CA LEU A 125 29.65 56.99 -14.41
C LEU A 125 30.20 55.61 -14.81
N THR A 126 31.49 55.53 -15.15
CA THR A 126 32.14 54.23 -15.44
C THR A 126 32.14 53.30 -14.24
N PHE A 127 32.38 53.82 -13.03
CA PHE A 127 32.30 53.05 -11.80
C PHE A 127 30.87 52.56 -11.52
N LEU A 128 29.84 53.41 -11.71
CA LEU A 128 28.45 53.01 -11.57
C LEU A 128 28.06 51.94 -12.58
N GLU A 129 28.47 52.08 -13.83
CA GLU A 129 28.22 51.08 -14.86
C GLU A 129 28.88 49.75 -14.52
N TYR A 130 30.14 49.77 -14.07
CA TYR A 130 30.83 48.58 -13.60
C TYR A 130 30.09 47.91 -12.44
N THR A 131 29.67 48.70 -11.45
CA THR A 131 28.93 48.21 -10.29
C THR A 131 27.56 47.61 -10.68
N ALA A 132 26.84 48.31 -11.58
CA ALA A 132 25.56 47.82 -12.10
C ALA A 132 25.71 46.51 -12.87
N ARG A 133 26.73 46.40 -13.75
CA ARG A 133 27.03 45.15 -14.45
C ARG A 133 27.43 44.03 -13.49
N GLN A 134 28.16 44.32 -12.41
CA GLN A 134 28.53 43.35 -11.37
C GLN A 134 27.30 42.83 -10.63
N GLN A 135 26.42 43.75 -10.22
CA GLN A 135 25.16 43.39 -9.57
C GLN A 135 24.24 42.55 -10.49
N HIS A 136 24.18 42.94 -11.78
CA HIS A 136 23.39 42.19 -12.76
C HIS A 136 23.91 40.76 -12.96
N ARG A 137 25.24 40.56 -13.00
CA ARG A 137 25.85 39.23 -13.07
C ARG A 137 25.57 38.40 -11.84
N GLN A 138 25.61 39.01 -10.64
CA GLN A 138 25.27 38.32 -9.40
C GLN A 138 23.82 37.89 -9.37
N LEU A 139 22.89 38.74 -9.80
CA LEU A 139 21.46 38.37 -9.89
C LEU A 139 21.20 37.28 -10.92
N ALA A 140 21.86 37.35 -12.08
CA ALA A 140 21.75 36.29 -13.10
C ALA A 140 22.25 34.94 -12.57
N GLY A 141 23.35 34.93 -11.81
CA GLY A 141 23.84 33.71 -11.15
C GLY A 141 22.88 33.13 -10.12
N VAL A 142 22.21 33.99 -9.35
CA VAL A 142 21.17 33.54 -8.40
C VAL A 142 19.96 32.96 -9.12
N THR A 143 19.53 33.61 -10.22
CA THR A 143 18.40 33.14 -11.04
C THR A 143 18.67 31.76 -11.63
N GLU A 144 19.89 31.57 -12.16
CA GLU A 144 20.29 30.28 -12.73
C GLU A 144 20.36 29.17 -11.64
N MET A 145 20.90 29.48 -10.48
CA MET A 145 20.95 28.55 -9.35
C MET A 145 19.53 28.16 -8.87
N MET A 146 18.61 29.13 -8.85
CA MET A 146 17.20 28.86 -8.52
C MET A 146 16.56 27.96 -9.57
N ARG A 147 16.80 28.17 -10.84
CA ARG A 147 16.30 27.32 -11.93
C ARG A 147 16.81 25.88 -11.78
N GLU A 148 18.11 25.72 -11.56
CA GLU A 148 18.71 24.39 -11.35
C GLU A 148 18.16 23.68 -10.10
N TYR A 149 17.94 24.42 -9.03
CA TYR A 149 17.31 23.89 -7.82
C TYR A 149 15.87 23.42 -8.09
N ASP A 150 15.06 24.24 -8.78
CA ASP A 150 13.67 23.91 -9.09
C ASP A 150 13.59 22.69 -10.02
N GLU A 151 14.49 22.56 -10.99
CA GLU A 151 14.59 21.39 -11.87
C GLU A 151 14.93 20.11 -11.08
N LYS A 152 15.88 20.19 -10.15
CA LYS A 152 16.25 19.05 -9.32
C LYS A 152 15.17 18.71 -8.26
N ARG A 153 14.40 19.69 -7.84
CA ARG A 153 13.33 19.52 -6.86
C ARG A 153 12.04 18.94 -7.47
N ALA A 154 11.75 19.27 -8.73
CA ALA A 154 10.52 18.85 -9.40
C ALA A 154 10.22 17.34 -9.29
N PRO A 155 11.19 16.41 -9.51
CA PRO A 155 10.95 14.99 -9.33
C PRO A 155 10.66 14.59 -7.87
N VAL A 156 11.20 15.31 -6.88
CA VAL A 156 10.88 15.09 -5.47
C VAL A 156 9.43 15.48 -5.18
N ASP A 157 9.00 16.66 -5.64
CA ASP A 157 7.65 17.17 -5.43
C ASP A 157 6.61 16.26 -6.12
N ALA A 158 6.90 15.79 -7.34
CA ALA A 158 6.06 14.81 -8.04
C ALA A 158 5.95 13.49 -7.25
N LEU A 159 7.05 13.02 -6.68
CA LEU A 159 7.06 11.80 -5.89
C LEU A 159 6.33 11.96 -4.55
N VAL A 160 6.40 13.13 -3.91
CA VAL A 160 5.60 13.46 -2.71
C VAL A 160 4.10 13.39 -3.01
N ALA A 161 3.67 13.94 -4.15
CA ALA A 161 2.27 13.88 -4.57
C ALA A 161 1.81 12.43 -4.84
N GLU A 162 2.65 11.62 -5.49
CA GLU A 162 2.36 10.19 -5.72
C GLU A 162 2.31 9.40 -4.42
N LEU A 163 3.23 9.65 -3.46
CA LEU A 163 3.23 9.02 -2.14
C LEU A 163 1.95 9.36 -1.35
N ALA A 164 1.50 10.60 -1.37
CA ALA A 164 0.25 11.00 -0.72
C ALA A 164 -0.97 10.27 -1.31
N LYS A 165 -0.99 10.08 -2.64
CA LYS A 165 -2.04 9.32 -3.31
C LYS A 165 -2.00 7.83 -2.93
N GLN A 166 -0.81 7.24 -2.89
CA GLN A 166 -0.62 5.84 -2.51
C GLN A 166 -0.99 5.61 -1.04
N ASP A 167 -0.65 6.52 -0.14
CA ASP A 167 -1.02 6.45 1.28
C ASP A 167 -2.54 6.46 1.45
N ALA A 168 -3.26 7.35 0.75
CA ALA A 168 -4.71 7.39 0.76
C ALA A 168 -5.35 6.10 0.20
N ASP A 169 -4.80 5.53 -0.90
CA ASP A 169 -5.26 4.26 -1.46
C ASP A 169 -5.02 3.09 -0.50
N LEU A 170 -3.85 3.04 0.13
CA LEU A 170 -3.51 2.05 1.16
C LEU A 170 -4.47 2.12 2.35
N ALA A 171 -4.75 3.31 2.86
CA ALA A 171 -5.69 3.50 3.97
C ALA A 171 -7.11 3.02 3.61
N ALA A 172 -7.58 3.35 2.40
CA ALA A 172 -8.89 2.91 1.91
C ALA A 172 -8.96 1.37 1.76
N ARG A 173 -7.94 0.75 1.17
CA ARG A 173 -7.87 -0.72 1.01
C ARG A 173 -7.80 -1.41 2.36
N ARG A 174 -6.95 -0.93 3.28
CA ARG A 174 -6.83 -1.46 4.62
C ARG A 174 -8.18 -1.46 5.34
N LYS A 175 -8.93 -0.36 5.23
CA LYS A 175 -10.27 -0.29 5.85
C LYS A 175 -11.19 -1.39 5.33
N VAL A 176 -11.29 -1.57 4.00
CA VAL A 176 -12.14 -2.61 3.40
C VAL A 176 -11.72 -4.00 3.83
N ILE A 177 -10.42 -4.26 3.92
CA ILE A 177 -9.89 -5.56 4.38
C ILE A 177 -10.23 -5.77 5.84
N MET A 178 -10.01 -4.78 6.72
CA MET A 178 -10.31 -4.89 8.15
C MET A 178 -11.81 -5.12 8.41
N ASP A 179 -12.70 -4.44 7.66
CA ASP A 179 -14.14 -4.67 7.73
C ASP A 179 -14.50 -6.14 7.39
N LYS A 180 -13.83 -6.73 6.38
CA LYS A 180 -14.01 -8.17 6.03
C LYS A 180 -13.43 -9.13 7.06
N LEU A 181 -12.31 -8.81 7.65
CA LEU A 181 -11.69 -9.62 8.70
C LEU A 181 -12.53 -9.58 9.98
N ASP A 182 -13.15 -8.45 10.31
CA ASP A 182 -14.11 -8.35 11.42
C ASP A 182 -15.34 -9.21 11.15
N GLU A 183 -15.94 -9.12 9.96
CA GLU A 183 -17.05 -10.00 9.54
C GLU A 183 -16.68 -11.49 9.71
N LEU A 184 -15.47 -11.87 9.26
CA LEU A 184 -14.95 -13.22 9.41
C LEU A 184 -14.84 -13.64 10.89
N GLY A 185 -14.36 -12.73 11.74
CA GLY A 185 -14.29 -12.93 13.20
C GLY A 185 -15.65 -13.19 13.83
N GLN A 186 -16.66 -12.41 13.44
CA GLN A 186 -18.04 -12.59 13.92
C GLN A 186 -18.64 -13.94 13.49
N LEU A 187 -18.44 -14.34 12.23
CA LEU A 187 -18.89 -15.62 11.73
C LEU A 187 -18.24 -16.80 12.50
N ARG A 188 -16.94 -16.71 12.76
CA ARG A 188 -16.23 -17.74 13.54
C ARG A 188 -16.69 -17.78 14.99
N LEU A 189 -16.89 -16.64 15.62
CA LEU A 189 -17.40 -16.57 16.99
C LEU A 189 -18.78 -17.22 17.08
N ALA A 190 -19.65 -16.97 16.09
CA ALA A 190 -20.97 -17.59 16.02
C ALA A 190 -20.90 -19.11 15.82
N ALA A 191 -19.95 -19.60 15.02
CA ALA A 191 -19.81 -21.03 14.73
C ALA A 191 -19.17 -21.85 15.88
N TYR A 192 -18.15 -21.27 16.51
CA TYR A 192 -17.21 -22.00 17.34
C TYR A 192 -17.01 -21.44 18.75
N GLY A 193 -17.63 -20.29 19.07
CA GLY A 193 -17.40 -19.60 20.34
C GLY A 193 -16.00 -18.98 20.46
N THR A 194 -15.24 -18.92 19.37
CA THR A 194 -13.90 -18.34 19.32
C THR A 194 -13.62 -17.71 17.94
N THR A 195 -12.81 -16.66 17.92
CA THR A 195 -12.34 -16.04 16.67
C THR A 195 -11.14 -16.76 16.07
N ASN A 196 -10.46 -17.62 16.84
CA ASN A 196 -9.31 -18.38 16.38
C ASN A 196 -9.73 -19.57 15.53
N GLY A 197 -8.90 -19.96 14.56
CA GLY A 197 -9.14 -21.14 13.72
C GLY A 197 -9.23 -22.41 14.57
N THR A 198 -10.20 -23.29 14.24
CA THR A 198 -10.48 -24.53 14.98
C THR A 198 -9.53 -25.68 14.64
N GLY A 199 -8.64 -25.50 13.68
CA GLY A 199 -7.68 -26.51 13.29
C GLY A 199 -6.65 -26.73 14.39
N ALA A 200 -6.73 -27.86 15.12
CA ALA A 200 -5.62 -28.26 15.96
C ALA A 200 -4.36 -28.32 15.10
N TYR A 201 -3.43 -27.37 15.36
CA TYR A 201 -2.12 -27.40 14.75
C TYR A 201 -1.45 -28.74 15.10
N ARG A 202 -1.28 -29.59 14.10
CA ARG A 202 -0.44 -30.77 14.22
C ARG A 202 0.88 -30.46 13.52
N PRO A 203 1.98 -30.30 14.27
CA PRO A 203 3.28 -30.15 13.65
C PRO A 203 3.58 -31.43 12.87
N TRP A 204 3.60 -31.32 11.57
CA TRP A 204 4.13 -32.39 10.70
C TRP A 204 5.62 -32.15 10.55
N PRO A 205 6.47 -33.18 10.75
CA PRO A 205 7.87 -33.02 10.48
C PRO A 205 8.05 -32.63 9.00
N CYS A 206 8.84 -31.60 8.75
CA CYS A 206 9.24 -31.29 7.39
C CYS A 206 9.92 -32.52 6.80
N PRO A 207 9.57 -32.92 5.57
CA PRO A 207 10.23 -34.03 4.91
C PRO A 207 11.73 -33.76 4.88
N ALA A 208 12.53 -34.74 5.32
CA ALA A 208 13.94 -34.72 5.03
C ALA A 208 14.12 -34.73 3.49
N PRO A 209 14.97 -33.91 2.91
CA PRO A 209 15.27 -34.04 1.49
C PRO A 209 15.82 -35.44 1.23
N ASP A 210 15.33 -36.11 0.19
CA ASP A 210 15.80 -37.42 -0.23
C ASP A 210 17.29 -37.36 -0.64
N GLU A 211 17.81 -36.17 -0.89
CA GLU A 211 19.19 -35.89 -1.24
C GLU A 211 19.64 -34.61 -0.52
N TYR A 212 20.60 -34.74 0.38
CA TYR A 212 21.17 -33.62 1.16
C TYR A 212 22.06 -32.77 0.25
N LEU A 213 21.42 -31.94 -0.59
CA LEU A 213 22.10 -30.88 -1.32
C LEU A 213 21.65 -29.53 -0.72
N PRO A 214 22.58 -28.71 -0.23
CA PRO A 214 22.28 -27.38 0.32
C PRO A 214 21.97 -26.38 -0.81
N THR A 215 20.94 -26.69 -1.61
CA THR A 215 20.46 -25.82 -2.67
C THR A 215 19.75 -24.61 -2.07
N LYS A 216 19.67 -23.52 -2.83
CA LYS A 216 18.86 -22.34 -2.44
C LYS A 216 17.41 -22.73 -2.11
N GLY A 217 16.79 -23.57 -2.96
CA GLY A 217 15.44 -24.06 -2.74
C GLY A 217 15.28 -24.84 -1.44
N TRP A 218 16.26 -25.71 -1.11
CA TRP A 218 16.25 -26.42 0.17
C TRP A 218 16.31 -25.46 1.37
N LYS A 219 17.19 -24.42 1.33
CA LYS A 219 17.27 -23.41 2.37
C LYS A 219 15.94 -22.69 2.56
N ALA A 220 15.31 -22.28 1.45
CA ALA A 220 14.01 -21.62 1.48
C ALA A 220 12.92 -22.53 2.04
N GLY A 221 12.85 -23.79 1.62
CA GLY A 221 11.91 -24.78 2.14
C GLY A 221 12.09 -25.04 3.63
N GLN A 222 13.34 -25.18 4.10
CA GLN A 222 13.64 -25.37 5.53
C GLN A 222 13.25 -24.14 6.36
N PHE A 223 13.53 -22.93 5.88
CA PHE A 223 13.10 -21.72 6.56
C PHE A 223 11.58 -21.69 6.70
N ALA A 224 10.83 -21.93 5.61
CA ALA A 224 9.37 -21.95 5.66
C ALA A 224 8.83 -23.00 6.65
N CYS A 225 9.47 -24.15 6.73
CA CYS A 225 9.14 -25.20 7.68
C CYS A 225 9.33 -24.77 9.15
N GLN A 226 10.37 -23.98 9.43
CA GLN A 226 10.63 -23.48 10.78
C GLN A 226 9.57 -22.48 11.26
N GLN A 227 8.81 -21.88 10.33
CA GLN A 227 7.72 -20.95 10.68
C GLN A 227 6.39 -21.67 10.97
N ALA A 228 6.38 -23.00 10.90
CA ALA A 228 5.18 -23.78 11.16
C ALA A 228 4.64 -23.51 12.58
N GLY A 229 3.40 -23.05 12.69
CA GLY A 229 2.78 -22.65 13.93
C GLY A 229 2.74 -21.15 14.19
N ASP A 230 3.46 -20.35 13.38
CA ASP A 230 3.36 -18.90 13.43
C ASP A 230 1.99 -18.43 12.94
N ASP A 231 1.58 -17.26 13.38
CA ASP A 231 0.29 -16.70 13.05
C ASP A 231 0.26 -16.17 11.60
N TYR A 232 -0.93 -16.21 11.01
CA TYR A 232 -1.19 -15.42 9.80
C TYR A 232 -1.48 -13.96 10.20
N ASP A 233 -0.85 -13.02 9.53
CA ASP A 233 -1.22 -11.60 9.61
C ASP A 233 -1.10 -10.96 8.23
N MET A 234 -2.04 -10.05 7.92
CA MET A 234 -2.13 -9.37 6.65
C MET A 234 -0.89 -8.48 6.40
N GLY A 235 -0.23 -8.68 5.26
CA GLY A 235 0.94 -7.90 4.87
C GLY A 235 2.18 -8.20 5.70
N ALA A 236 2.17 -9.26 6.50
CA ALA A 236 3.31 -9.65 7.33
C ALA A 236 4.31 -10.52 6.55
N ALA A 237 5.60 -10.21 6.74
CA ALA A 237 6.73 -10.97 6.23
C ALA A 237 7.73 -11.34 7.35
N GLY A 238 7.22 -11.62 8.56
CA GLY A 238 7.96 -12.05 9.73
C GLY A 238 8.28 -10.95 10.74
N PRO A 239 9.00 -11.29 11.81
CA PRO A 239 9.55 -12.63 12.08
C PRO A 239 8.59 -13.62 12.76
N SER A 240 7.41 -13.18 13.24
CA SER A 240 6.51 -14.00 14.05
C SER A 240 5.12 -14.18 13.45
N ALA A 241 4.85 -13.53 12.32
CA ALA A 241 3.59 -13.64 11.59
C ALA A 241 3.85 -13.48 10.09
N TRP A 242 3.01 -14.09 9.28
CA TRP A 242 3.20 -14.22 7.85
C TRP A 242 1.88 -14.14 7.09
N ASP A 243 1.87 -13.46 5.94
CA ASP A 243 0.89 -13.80 4.90
C ASP A 243 1.48 -14.78 3.88
N CYS A 244 0.71 -15.23 2.89
CA CYS A 244 1.14 -16.26 1.96
C CYS A 244 2.36 -15.85 1.14
N SER A 245 2.36 -14.67 0.55
CA SER A 245 3.45 -14.13 -0.26
C SER A 245 4.63 -13.63 0.56
N GLY A 246 4.39 -13.14 1.78
CA GLY A 246 5.41 -12.74 2.75
C GLY A 246 6.24 -13.92 3.26
N LEU A 247 5.61 -15.06 3.54
CA LEU A 247 6.30 -16.30 3.92
C LEU A 247 7.25 -16.76 2.81
N THR A 248 6.77 -16.83 1.57
CA THR A 248 7.59 -17.27 0.43
C THR A 248 8.69 -16.28 0.09
N MET A 249 8.42 -14.98 0.17
CA MET A 249 9.41 -13.90 0.02
C MET A 249 10.54 -14.04 1.06
N ALA A 250 10.19 -14.14 2.34
CA ALA A 250 11.17 -14.26 3.41
C ALA A 250 11.98 -15.55 3.31
N ALA A 251 11.34 -16.67 2.97
CA ALA A 251 12.02 -17.96 2.76
C ALA A 251 13.09 -17.87 1.68
N TRP A 252 12.79 -17.26 0.55
CA TRP A 252 13.75 -17.11 -0.54
C TRP A 252 14.79 -16.02 -0.26
N GLN A 253 14.46 -15.00 0.53
CA GLN A 253 15.44 -14.01 1.00
C GLN A 253 16.55 -14.67 1.83
N GLN A 254 16.22 -15.67 2.66
CA GLN A 254 17.24 -16.48 3.39
C GLN A 254 18.15 -17.27 2.46
N ALA A 255 17.68 -17.57 1.27
CA ALA A 255 18.47 -18.22 0.22
C ALA A 255 19.22 -17.23 -0.71
N GLY A 256 19.13 -15.92 -0.41
CA GLY A 256 19.77 -14.85 -1.18
C GLY A 256 19.04 -14.52 -2.50
N VAL A 257 17.74 -14.79 -2.59
CA VAL A 257 16.90 -14.46 -3.75
C VAL A 257 15.80 -13.51 -3.27
N SER A 258 15.70 -12.33 -3.90
CA SER A 258 14.67 -11.36 -3.61
C SER A 258 13.41 -11.64 -4.44
N LEU A 259 12.28 -11.73 -3.78
CA LEU A 259 10.96 -11.85 -4.41
C LEU A 259 10.09 -10.67 -4.01
N PRO A 260 9.13 -10.26 -4.86
CA PRO A 260 8.13 -9.25 -4.47
C PRO A 260 7.17 -9.78 -3.41
N HIS A 261 6.60 -8.89 -2.59
CA HIS A 261 5.58 -9.23 -1.59
C HIS A 261 4.18 -9.22 -2.22
N ASN A 262 3.98 -10.07 -3.22
CA ASN A 262 2.71 -10.28 -3.91
C ASN A 262 2.78 -11.59 -4.70
N ALA A 263 1.78 -12.46 -4.59
CA ALA A 263 1.79 -13.79 -5.19
C ALA A 263 1.81 -13.74 -6.73
N GLU A 264 1.00 -12.88 -7.36
CA GLU A 264 0.99 -12.72 -8.82
C GLU A 264 2.33 -12.18 -9.34
N ASP A 265 2.91 -11.18 -8.67
CA ASP A 265 4.21 -10.61 -9.04
C ASP A 265 5.35 -11.63 -8.83
N GLN A 266 5.28 -12.46 -7.77
CA GLN A 266 6.21 -13.60 -7.61
C GLN A 266 6.11 -14.57 -8.78
N ARG A 267 4.89 -14.89 -9.21
CA ARG A 267 4.70 -15.80 -10.35
C ARG A 267 5.33 -15.26 -11.63
N HIS A 268 5.20 -13.96 -11.87
CA HIS A 268 5.77 -13.31 -13.06
C HIS A 268 7.29 -13.12 -12.99
N ALA A 269 7.86 -13.07 -11.79
CA ALA A 269 9.30 -12.86 -11.59
C ALA A 269 10.15 -14.13 -11.72
N ILE A 270 9.53 -15.32 -11.81
CA ILE A 270 10.23 -16.60 -11.72
C ILE A 270 9.98 -17.52 -12.91
N THR A 271 10.88 -18.49 -13.09
CA THR A 271 10.79 -19.45 -14.19
C THR A 271 9.68 -20.48 -13.95
N SER A 272 8.84 -20.73 -14.95
CA SER A 272 7.83 -21.78 -14.88
C SER A 272 8.46 -23.18 -14.82
N VAL A 273 7.88 -24.06 -14.00
CA VAL A 273 8.25 -25.49 -13.94
C VAL A 273 7.03 -26.37 -14.13
N LYS A 274 7.22 -27.61 -14.54
CA LYS A 274 6.14 -28.59 -14.62
C LYS A 274 5.97 -29.29 -13.28
N ARG A 275 4.78 -29.84 -13.02
CA ARG A 275 4.50 -30.58 -11.79
C ARG A 275 5.51 -31.73 -11.52
N VAL A 276 5.87 -32.45 -12.57
CA VAL A 276 6.81 -33.60 -12.48
C VAL A 276 8.25 -33.18 -12.14
N ASP A 277 8.59 -31.90 -12.36
CA ASP A 277 9.93 -31.33 -12.14
C ASP A 277 10.01 -30.57 -10.81
N LEU A 278 8.97 -30.65 -9.96
CA LEU A 278 8.93 -29.95 -8.67
C LEU A 278 10.08 -30.39 -7.76
N ARG A 279 10.74 -29.40 -7.16
CA ARG A 279 11.82 -29.55 -6.18
C ARG A 279 11.50 -28.73 -4.93
N VAL A 280 12.04 -29.13 -3.79
CA VAL A 280 11.94 -28.33 -2.56
C VAL A 280 12.37 -26.89 -2.81
N GLY A 281 11.53 -25.94 -2.39
CA GLY A 281 11.71 -24.51 -2.63
C GLY A 281 10.88 -23.95 -3.79
N ASP A 282 10.42 -24.77 -4.73
CA ASP A 282 9.55 -24.29 -5.81
C ASP A 282 8.27 -23.71 -5.24
N LEU A 283 7.73 -22.69 -5.92
CA LEU A 283 6.49 -22.04 -5.53
C LEU A 283 5.31 -22.65 -6.28
N VAL A 284 4.23 -22.85 -5.56
CA VAL A 284 2.95 -23.33 -6.08
C VAL A 284 1.94 -22.20 -5.97
N PHE A 285 1.37 -21.80 -7.10
CA PHE A 285 0.40 -20.72 -7.20
C PHE A 285 -0.98 -21.28 -7.41
N TYR A 286 -1.95 -20.69 -6.71
CA TYR A 286 -3.32 -21.17 -6.67
C TYR A 286 -4.28 -20.10 -7.18
N TYR A 287 -5.45 -20.56 -7.61
CA TYR A 287 -6.56 -19.77 -8.15
C TYR A 287 -6.23 -19.05 -9.47
N SER A 288 -7.26 -18.75 -10.24
CA SER A 288 -7.10 -18.12 -11.57
C SER A 288 -6.54 -16.71 -11.54
N ASP A 289 -6.73 -16.00 -10.43
CA ASP A 289 -6.24 -14.64 -10.19
C ASP A 289 -4.95 -14.59 -9.36
N LEU A 290 -4.33 -15.75 -9.09
CA LEU A 290 -3.01 -15.86 -8.43
C LEU A 290 -2.97 -15.22 -7.02
N HIS A 291 -4.08 -15.20 -6.29
CA HIS A 291 -4.13 -14.55 -4.97
C HIS A 291 -3.52 -15.39 -3.84
N HIS A 292 -3.10 -16.62 -4.08
CA HIS A 292 -2.45 -17.46 -3.06
C HIS A 292 -1.21 -18.17 -3.59
N VAL A 293 -0.21 -18.30 -2.71
CA VAL A 293 1.06 -18.96 -3.00
C VAL A 293 1.53 -19.80 -1.80
N ALA A 294 2.16 -20.91 -2.11
CA ALA A 294 2.80 -21.78 -1.13
C ALA A 294 4.19 -22.21 -1.61
N ILE A 295 5.03 -22.65 -0.68
CA ILE A 295 6.36 -23.20 -1.01
C ILE A 295 6.32 -24.73 -0.93
N TYR A 296 6.80 -25.40 -1.99
CA TYR A 296 6.87 -26.86 -2.04
C TYR A 296 7.99 -27.37 -1.13
N VAL A 297 7.66 -28.30 -0.27
CA VAL A 297 8.59 -28.87 0.73
C VAL A 297 8.88 -30.37 0.51
N GLY A 298 8.49 -30.89 -0.65
CA GLY A 298 8.70 -32.29 -1.03
C GLY A 298 7.50 -33.20 -0.73
N ASN A 299 7.53 -34.41 -1.28
CA ASN A 299 6.54 -35.46 -1.04
C ASN A 299 5.07 -35.03 -1.27
N GLY A 300 4.82 -34.22 -2.30
CA GLY A 300 3.50 -33.71 -2.62
C GLY A 300 2.93 -32.71 -1.59
N LYS A 301 3.80 -32.09 -0.78
CA LYS A 301 3.38 -31.17 0.31
C LYS A 301 3.94 -29.78 0.09
N VAL A 302 3.19 -28.82 0.59
CA VAL A 302 3.54 -27.40 0.60
C VAL A 302 3.43 -26.83 2.01
N MET A 303 4.25 -25.81 2.30
CA MET A 303 4.11 -24.95 3.46
C MET A 303 3.46 -23.64 3.03
N HIS A 304 2.43 -23.18 3.75
CA HIS A 304 1.75 -21.93 3.46
C HIS A 304 1.21 -21.25 4.72
N ALA A 305 0.98 -19.94 4.62
CA ALA A 305 0.20 -19.17 5.57
C ALA A 305 -1.23 -19.09 5.02
N PRO A 306 -2.20 -19.85 5.58
CA PRO A 306 -3.45 -20.14 4.88
C PRO A 306 -4.49 -19.03 4.92
N THR A 307 -4.79 -18.48 6.11
CA THR A 307 -5.88 -17.52 6.30
C THR A 307 -5.75 -16.82 7.64
N TRP A 308 -6.38 -15.67 7.77
CA TRP A 308 -6.48 -14.91 9.01
C TRP A 308 -7.00 -15.77 10.17
N THR A 309 -6.39 -15.62 11.36
CA THR A 309 -6.61 -16.46 12.56
C THR A 309 -6.20 -17.94 12.42
N ASP A 310 -5.55 -18.31 11.35
CA ASP A 310 -4.93 -19.63 11.20
C ASP A 310 -3.40 -19.54 11.31
N LYS A 311 -2.74 -20.67 11.28
CA LYS A 311 -1.30 -20.74 11.46
C LYS A 311 -0.61 -21.27 10.22
N VAL A 312 0.62 -20.81 10.00
CA VAL A 312 1.52 -21.40 9.00
C VAL A 312 1.55 -22.92 9.21
N ARG A 313 1.26 -23.66 8.16
CA ARG A 313 1.15 -25.11 8.22
C ARG A 313 1.48 -25.81 6.93
N MET A 314 1.79 -27.09 7.06
CA MET A 314 1.95 -28.00 5.94
C MET A 314 0.61 -28.56 5.48
N ARG A 315 0.42 -28.63 4.15
CA ARG A 315 -0.74 -29.26 3.51
C ARG A 315 -0.30 -30.15 2.35
N VAL A 316 -1.15 -31.09 1.96
CA VAL A 316 -1.04 -31.72 0.64
C VAL A 316 -1.27 -30.64 -0.41
N LEU A 317 -0.46 -30.62 -1.44
CA LEU A 317 -0.46 -29.57 -2.46
C LEU A 317 -1.85 -29.34 -3.09
N GLU A 318 -2.59 -30.40 -3.33
CA GLU A 318 -3.94 -30.37 -3.91
C GLU A 318 -5.04 -29.90 -2.94
N ASP A 319 -4.78 -29.96 -1.63
CA ASP A 319 -5.78 -29.63 -0.59
C ASP A 319 -5.78 -28.13 -0.23
N VAL A 320 -4.87 -27.34 -0.80
CA VAL A 320 -4.82 -25.89 -0.55
C VAL A 320 -5.87 -25.14 -1.38
N GLY A 321 -6.01 -25.51 -2.65
CA GLY A 321 -6.93 -24.89 -3.60
C GLY A 321 -6.66 -25.33 -5.04
N PRO A 322 -7.43 -24.81 -6.01
CA PRO A 322 -7.18 -25.11 -7.41
C PRO A 322 -5.81 -24.56 -7.85
N VAL A 323 -4.92 -25.47 -8.24
CA VAL A 323 -3.57 -25.11 -8.66
C VAL A 323 -3.62 -24.40 -10.02
N HIS A 324 -3.00 -23.23 -10.09
CA HIS A 324 -2.81 -22.48 -11.33
C HIS A 324 -1.49 -22.85 -12.04
N SER A 325 -0.38 -22.78 -11.33
CA SER A 325 0.94 -22.98 -11.92
C SER A 325 2.03 -23.20 -10.87
N TYR A 326 3.22 -23.58 -11.35
CA TYR A 326 4.41 -23.78 -10.53
C TYR A 326 5.55 -22.92 -11.06
N GLY A 327 6.47 -22.52 -10.17
CA GLY A 327 7.62 -21.72 -10.56
C GLY A 327 8.82 -21.92 -9.65
N ARG A 328 10.02 -21.69 -10.21
CA ARG A 328 11.30 -21.81 -9.49
C ARG A 328 11.98 -20.47 -9.42
N PRO A 329 12.16 -19.90 -8.22
CA PRO A 329 13.02 -18.76 -8.02
C PRO A 329 14.50 -19.12 -8.12
N GLY A 330 15.31 -18.28 -8.75
CA GLY A 330 16.79 -18.33 -8.74
C GLY A 330 17.42 -19.36 -9.61
#